data_4803750fccc702e7f48273bcb819c33f
#
_entry.id   4803750fccc702e7f48273bcb819c33f
#
_cell.length_a   1.000
_cell.length_b   1.000
_cell.length_c   1.000
_cell.angle_alpha   90.00
_cell.angle_beta   90.00
_cell.angle_gamma   90.00
#
_symmetry.space_group_name_H-M   'P 1'
#
loop_
_entity.id
_entity.type
_entity.pdbx_description
1 polymer ?
#
loop_
_entity_poly.entity_id
_entity_poly.type
_entity_poly.pdbx_seq_one_letter_code
_entity_poly.pdbx_strand_id
1 'polypeptide(L)'
;MEEYYFANKALEWAQAVIFQGERTIETAQNNTMILNDMFGDDLSLSLASKFRQEFENNKFRSFMEEHFFIIALAKSIDFFKKFNNFDDIRNDIYINWGKTTIDDIRNMREHDDEFIVGKGKTRPQNFLHEDQSRRNISDATSTIIDFSKREYLLGGRLNIYEVVDFYNNKLENIKAISESLIKEIVNNETNS
;
A
#
# COMPACT_ATOMS: atom_id res chain seq x y z
N MET A 1 2.43 -26.33 -14.20
CA MET A 1 3.28 -25.85 -13.08
C MET A 1 3.32 -24.32 -12.93
N GLU A 2 3.49 -23.56 -14.00
CA GLU A 2 3.54 -22.09 -13.94
C GLU A 2 2.20 -21.46 -13.51
N GLU A 3 1.08 -21.92 -14.07
CA GLU A 3 -0.26 -21.43 -13.72
C GLU A 3 -0.63 -21.74 -12.26
N TYR A 4 -0.27 -22.93 -11.78
CA TYR A 4 -0.43 -23.30 -10.36
C TYR A 4 0.30 -22.30 -9.42
N TYR A 5 1.54 -21.96 -9.78
CA TYR A 5 2.32 -20.96 -9.05
C TYR A 5 1.61 -19.61 -9.03
N PHE A 6 1.11 -19.14 -10.17
CA PHE A 6 0.44 -17.84 -10.26
C PHE A 6 -0.88 -17.79 -9.47
N ALA A 7 -1.68 -18.87 -9.48
CA ALA A 7 -2.92 -18.94 -8.70
C ALA A 7 -2.66 -18.85 -7.18
N ASN A 8 -1.63 -19.55 -6.68
CA ASN A 8 -1.23 -19.42 -5.28
C ASN A 8 -0.72 -18.00 -4.96
N LYS A 9 0.09 -17.41 -5.85
CA LYS A 9 0.64 -16.07 -5.64
C LYS A 9 -0.43 -14.99 -5.63
N ALA A 10 -1.52 -15.15 -6.35
CA ALA A 10 -2.65 -14.22 -6.30
C ALA A 10 -3.23 -14.11 -4.87
N LEU A 11 -3.44 -15.23 -4.19
CA LEU A 11 -3.89 -15.27 -2.80
C LEU A 11 -2.83 -14.74 -1.83
N GLU A 12 -1.58 -15.20 -1.96
CA GLU A 12 -0.49 -14.76 -1.07
C GLU A 12 -0.28 -13.25 -1.10
N TRP A 13 -0.30 -12.64 -2.30
CA TRP A 13 -0.15 -11.19 -2.41
C TRP A 13 -1.39 -10.41 -1.94
N ALA A 14 -2.59 -10.97 -2.08
CA ALA A 14 -3.77 -10.37 -1.47
C ALA A 14 -3.68 -10.34 0.06
N GLN A 15 -3.22 -11.44 0.67
CA GLN A 15 -2.95 -11.50 2.11
C GLN A 15 -1.83 -10.54 2.52
N ALA A 16 -0.79 -10.41 1.68
CA ALA A 16 0.31 -9.48 1.92
C ALA A 16 -0.14 -8.02 1.93
N VAL A 17 -1.14 -7.64 1.09
CA VAL A 17 -1.73 -6.28 1.10
C VAL A 17 -2.38 -5.99 2.46
N ILE A 18 -3.17 -6.92 2.98
CA ILE A 18 -3.83 -6.77 4.27
C ILE A 18 -2.79 -6.62 5.38
N PHE A 19 -1.90 -7.60 5.49
CA PHE A 19 -0.88 -7.64 6.52
C PHE A 19 0.02 -6.40 6.52
N GLN A 20 0.47 -5.99 5.33
CA GLN A 20 1.36 -4.84 5.20
C GLN A 20 0.62 -3.53 5.45
N GLY A 21 -0.65 -3.42 5.04
CA GLY A 21 -1.48 -2.25 5.33
C GLY A 21 -1.71 -2.06 6.83
N GLU A 22 -2.06 -3.13 7.54
CA GLU A 22 -2.23 -3.12 9.00
C GLU A 22 -0.95 -2.69 9.71
N ARG A 23 0.20 -3.25 9.33
CA ARG A 23 1.52 -2.85 9.87
C ARG A 23 1.84 -1.39 9.61
N THR A 24 1.53 -0.88 8.43
CA THR A 24 1.76 0.52 8.08
C THR A 24 0.94 1.43 9.00
N ILE A 25 -0.34 1.12 9.20
CA ILE A 25 -1.22 1.86 10.09
C ILE A 25 -0.71 1.81 11.54
N GLU A 26 -0.40 0.62 12.05
CA GLU A 26 0.11 0.44 13.41
C GLU A 26 1.41 1.22 13.65
N THR A 27 2.34 1.16 12.71
CA THR A 27 3.61 1.90 12.82
C THR A 27 3.39 3.41 12.89
N ALA A 28 2.45 3.95 12.09
CA ALA A 28 2.14 5.38 12.11
C ALA A 28 1.41 5.80 13.39
N GLN A 29 0.52 4.96 13.92
CA GLN A 29 -0.15 5.20 15.22
C GLN A 29 0.88 5.25 16.35
N ASN A 30 1.81 4.31 16.38
CA ASN A 30 2.90 4.30 17.37
C ASN A 30 3.78 5.56 17.26
N ASN A 31 4.08 6.03 16.05
CA ASN A 31 4.79 7.29 15.85
C ASN A 31 4.05 8.49 16.42
N THR A 32 2.74 8.53 16.24
CA THR A 32 1.90 9.62 16.79
C THR A 32 1.88 9.59 18.31
N MET A 33 1.85 8.41 18.93
CA MET A 33 1.94 8.28 20.39
C MET A 33 3.29 8.80 20.89
N ILE A 34 4.41 8.43 20.27
CA ILE A 34 5.74 8.91 20.64
C ILE A 34 5.83 10.43 20.50
N LEU A 35 5.26 11.01 19.44
CA LEU A 35 5.19 12.47 19.28
C LEU A 35 4.42 13.15 20.42
N ASN A 36 3.26 12.61 20.79
CA ASN A 36 2.47 13.15 21.88
C ASN A 36 3.24 13.09 23.22
N ASP A 37 3.96 11.99 23.46
CA ASP A 37 4.79 11.84 24.65
C ASP A 37 5.99 12.83 24.65
N MET A 38 6.55 13.14 23.47
CA MET A 38 7.64 14.13 23.32
C MET A 38 7.20 15.56 23.64
N PHE A 39 5.94 15.89 23.46
CA PHE A 39 5.40 17.23 23.70
C PHE A 39 4.63 17.35 25.02
N GLY A 40 4.68 16.33 25.89
CA GLY A 40 4.11 16.36 27.22
C GLY A 40 4.85 17.32 28.17
N ASP A 41 4.10 17.93 29.09
CA ASP A 41 4.56 19.08 29.90
C ASP A 41 5.74 18.84 30.87
N ASP A 42 6.16 17.57 31.09
CA ASP A 42 7.17 17.20 32.14
C ASP A 42 8.42 16.48 31.59
N LEU A 43 8.86 16.77 30.37
CA LEU A 43 9.96 16.03 29.77
C LEU A 43 11.34 16.50 30.19
N SER A 44 12.13 15.64 30.85
CA SER A 44 13.56 15.89 31.07
C SER A 44 14.36 15.85 29.76
N LEU A 45 15.45 16.64 29.64
CA LEU A 45 16.29 16.70 28.43
C LEU A 45 16.85 15.33 28.00
N SER A 46 17.13 14.43 28.95
CA SER A 46 17.62 13.07 28.66
C SER A 46 16.52 12.19 28.04
N LEU A 47 15.28 12.34 28.51
CA LEU A 47 14.13 11.62 27.99
C LEU A 47 13.75 12.14 26.59
N ALA A 48 13.80 13.46 26.39
CA ALA A 48 13.57 14.09 25.09
C ALA A 48 14.54 13.60 24.00
N SER A 49 15.83 13.40 24.34
CA SER A 49 16.82 12.88 23.39
C SER A 49 16.54 11.43 22.99
N LYS A 50 16.09 10.59 23.94
CA LYS A 50 15.71 9.20 23.67
C LYS A 50 14.48 9.12 22.75
N PHE A 51 13.43 9.87 23.06
CA PHE A 51 12.22 9.91 22.22
C PHE A 51 12.50 10.44 20.82
N ARG A 52 13.38 11.44 20.69
CA ARG A 52 13.78 11.94 19.37
C ARG A 52 14.45 10.87 18.53
N GLN A 53 15.36 10.08 19.09
CA GLN A 53 16.00 8.98 18.37
C GLN A 53 15.00 7.89 17.99
N GLU A 54 14.09 7.53 18.88
CA GLU A 54 13.02 6.57 18.63
C GLU A 54 12.07 7.05 17.53
N PHE A 55 11.69 8.33 17.55
CA PHE A 55 10.89 8.95 16.52
C PHE A 55 11.55 8.90 15.14
N GLU A 56 12.83 9.27 15.03
CA GLU A 56 13.56 9.22 13.75
C GLU A 56 13.67 7.78 13.21
N ASN A 57 13.92 6.80 14.07
CA ASN A 57 13.94 5.39 13.69
C ASN A 57 12.57 4.93 13.18
N ASN A 58 11.51 5.31 13.86
CA ASN A 58 10.15 4.92 13.48
C ASN A 58 9.66 5.67 12.24
N LYS A 59 10.10 6.90 12.00
CA LYS A 59 9.83 7.63 10.75
C LYS A 59 10.41 6.88 9.55
N PHE A 60 11.66 6.42 9.64
CA PHE A 60 12.25 5.58 8.60
C PHE A 60 11.47 4.28 8.41
N ARG A 61 11.08 3.64 9.52
CA ARG A 61 10.26 2.42 9.47
C ARG A 61 8.92 2.67 8.80
N SER A 62 8.20 3.77 9.12
CA SER A 62 6.95 4.13 8.46
C SER A 62 7.11 4.26 6.94
N PHE A 63 8.17 4.94 6.50
CA PHE A 63 8.46 5.05 5.07
C PHE A 63 8.66 3.69 4.41
N MET A 64 9.38 2.76 5.05
CA MET A 64 9.59 1.41 4.53
C MET A 64 8.30 0.58 4.51
N GLU A 65 7.44 0.69 5.55
CA GLU A 65 6.16 0.00 5.57
C GLU A 65 5.21 0.51 4.47
N GLU A 66 5.16 1.81 4.22
CA GLU A 66 4.41 2.40 3.10
C GLU A 66 4.91 1.90 1.75
N HIS A 67 6.23 1.80 1.58
CA HIS A 67 6.84 1.30 0.37
C HIS A 67 6.47 -0.18 0.13
N PHE A 68 6.58 -1.02 1.15
CA PHE A 68 6.20 -2.43 1.03
C PHE A 68 4.70 -2.62 0.79
N PHE A 69 3.86 -1.77 1.38
CA PHE A 69 2.42 -1.80 1.13
C PHE A 69 2.09 -1.56 -0.35
N ILE A 70 2.65 -0.50 -0.95
CA ILE A 70 2.37 -0.19 -2.36
C ILE A 70 2.91 -1.26 -3.31
N ILE A 71 4.05 -1.88 -2.98
CA ILE A 71 4.58 -3.04 -3.71
C ILE A 71 3.63 -4.23 -3.59
N ALA A 72 3.15 -4.56 -2.39
CA ALA A 72 2.22 -5.66 -2.19
C ALA A 72 0.93 -5.46 -3.01
N LEU A 73 0.37 -4.24 -2.99
CA LEU A 73 -0.81 -3.89 -3.77
C LEU A 73 -0.56 -4.04 -5.28
N ALA A 74 0.53 -3.49 -5.79
CA ALA A 74 0.88 -3.61 -7.21
C ALA A 74 1.10 -5.07 -7.63
N LYS A 75 1.77 -5.87 -6.81
CA LYS A 75 1.98 -7.30 -7.06
C LYS A 75 0.68 -8.10 -7.06
N SER A 76 -0.24 -7.85 -6.12
CA SER A 76 -1.54 -8.53 -6.11
C SER A 76 -2.30 -8.27 -7.43
N ILE A 77 -2.31 -7.02 -7.91
CA ILE A 77 -2.91 -6.65 -9.18
C ILE A 77 -2.22 -7.34 -10.36
N ASP A 78 -0.89 -7.43 -10.36
CA ASP A 78 -0.12 -8.09 -11.42
C ASP A 78 -0.43 -9.60 -11.50
N PHE A 79 -0.66 -10.26 -10.35
CA PHE A 79 -1.07 -11.66 -10.35
C PHE A 79 -2.56 -11.83 -10.72
N PHE A 80 -3.43 -10.92 -10.34
CA PHE A 80 -4.83 -10.93 -10.80
C PHE A 80 -4.96 -10.80 -12.32
N LYS A 81 -4.04 -10.09 -13.00
CA LYS A 81 -3.99 -10.00 -14.47
C LYS A 81 -3.69 -11.31 -15.18
N LYS A 82 -3.20 -12.33 -14.47
CA LYS A 82 -2.85 -13.61 -15.07
C LYS A 82 -4.07 -14.50 -15.38
N PHE A 83 -5.21 -14.22 -14.72
CA PHE A 83 -6.43 -15.01 -14.87
C PHE A 83 -7.66 -14.10 -14.97
N ASN A 84 -8.51 -14.35 -15.96
CA ASN A 84 -9.75 -13.59 -16.16
C ASN A 84 -10.73 -13.74 -14.97
N ASN A 85 -10.61 -14.82 -14.21
CA ASN A 85 -11.42 -15.09 -13.02
C ASN A 85 -11.29 -13.99 -11.94
N PHE A 86 -10.22 -13.19 -11.98
CA PHE A 86 -10.01 -12.05 -11.08
C PHE A 86 -10.39 -10.70 -11.69
N ASP A 87 -10.97 -10.66 -12.91
CA ASP A 87 -11.25 -9.41 -13.63
C ASP A 87 -12.20 -8.50 -12.84
N ASP A 88 -13.21 -9.04 -12.20
CA ASP A 88 -14.16 -8.26 -11.41
C ASP A 88 -13.45 -7.58 -10.21
N ILE A 89 -12.61 -8.32 -9.50
CA ILE A 89 -11.83 -7.79 -8.35
C ILE A 89 -10.87 -6.70 -8.82
N ARG A 90 -10.17 -6.95 -9.93
CA ARG A 90 -9.24 -5.99 -10.52
C ARG A 90 -9.96 -4.73 -11.01
N ASN A 91 -11.11 -4.87 -11.63
CA ASN A 91 -11.92 -3.75 -12.09
C ASN A 91 -12.44 -2.92 -10.90
N ASP A 92 -12.89 -3.56 -9.82
CA ASP A 92 -13.27 -2.87 -8.58
C ASP A 92 -12.10 -2.04 -8.03
N ILE A 93 -10.87 -2.59 -8.00
CA ILE A 93 -9.67 -1.86 -7.58
C ILE A 93 -9.43 -0.62 -8.46
N TYR A 94 -9.55 -0.77 -9.78
CA TYR A 94 -9.32 0.35 -10.71
C TYR A 94 -10.41 1.42 -10.66
N ILE A 95 -11.65 1.02 -10.37
CA ILE A 95 -12.77 1.96 -10.18
C ILE A 95 -12.55 2.78 -8.90
N ASN A 96 -12.14 2.14 -7.81
CA ASN A 96 -12.00 2.80 -6.51
C ASN A 96 -10.77 3.73 -6.46
N TRP A 97 -9.61 3.30 -6.98
CA TRP A 97 -8.36 4.03 -6.79
C TRP A 97 -7.64 4.46 -8.08
N GLY A 98 -8.08 3.96 -9.23
CA GLY A 98 -7.45 4.25 -10.51
C GLY A 98 -6.15 3.46 -10.74
N LYS A 99 -6.02 2.87 -11.91
CA LYS A 99 -4.80 2.13 -12.29
C LYS A 99 -3.56 3.03 -12.28
N THR A 100 -3.66 4.20 -12.90
CA THR A 100 -2.55 5.14 -13.01
C THR A 100 -2.10 5.66 -11.64
N THR A 101 -3.03 5.90 -10.71
CA THR A 101 -2.69 6.35 -9.35
C THR A 101 -1.80 5.35 -8.62
N ILE A 102 -2.14 4.06 -8.66
CA ILE A 102 -1.35 3.02 -8.00
C ILE A 102 0.03 2.89 -8.65
N ASP A 103 0.08 2.86 -9.98
CA ASP A 103 1.33 2.76 -10.75
C ASP A 103 2.23 3.99 -10.52
N ASP A 104 1.65 5.20 -10.46
CA ASP A 104 2.37 6.44 -10.24
C ASP A 104 2.97 6.49 -8.82
N ILE A 105 2.19 6.18 -7.78
CA ILE A 105 2.68 6.15 -6.39
C ILE A 105 3.82 5.14 -6.24
N ARG A 106 3.65 3.94 -6.81
CA ARG A 106 4.70 2.92 -6.80
C ARG A 106 5.96 3.40 -7.49
N ASN A 107 5.86 3.82 -8.74
CA ASN A 107 7.01 4.21 -9.56
C ASN A 107 7.79 5.37 -8.93
N MET A 108 7.09 6.37 -8.37
CA MET A 108 7.75 7.50 -7.75
C MET A 108 8.47 7.13 -6.45
N ARG A 109 7.92 6.17 -5.69
CA ARG A 109 8.56 5.67 -4.47
C ARG A 109 9.71 4.67 -4.74
N GLU A 110 9.67 3.95 -5.86
CA GLU A 110 10.76 3.05 -6.29
C GLU A 110 11.92 3.79 -6.95
N HIS A 111 11.65 4.97 -7.56
CA HIS A 111 12.60 5.73 -8.37
C HIS A 111 12.67 7.21 -7.97
N ASP A 112 12.58 7.50 -6.67
CA ASP A 112 12.58 8.87 -6.15
C ASP A 112 13.85 9.63 -6.51
N ASP A 113 15.00 8.96 -6.55
CA ASP A 113 16.28 9.52 -6.98
C ASP A 113 16.27 10.00 -8.44
N GLU A 114 15.61 9.28 -9.35
CA GLU A 114 15.45 9.70 -10.75
C GLU A 114 14.58 10.95 -10.88
N PHE A 115 13.52 11.06 -10.05
CA PHE A 115 12.62 12.21 -10.04
C PHE A 115 13.28 13.46 -9.47
N ILE A 116 14.03 13.31 -8.37
CA ILE A 116 14.74 14.42 -7.72
C ILE A 116 15.75 15.07 -8.69
N VAL A 117 16.43 14.26 -9.52
CA VAL A 117 17.41 14.76 -10.49
C VAL A 117 16.81 15.08 -11.88
N GLY A 118 15.48 14.98 -12.02
CA GLY A 118 14.77 15.31 -13.26
C GLY A 118 14.98 14.33 -14.42
N LYS A 119 15.45 13.12 -14.14
CA LYS A 119 15.71 12.06 -15.15
C LYS A 119 14.57 11.04 -15.29
N GLY A 120 13.57 11.08 -14.42
CA GLY A 120 12.44 10.16 -14.45
C GLY A 120 11.65 10.26 -15.77
N LYS A 121 11.07 9.14 -16.22
CA LYS A 121 10.24 9.06 -17.43
C LYS A 121 9.00 9.93 -17.38
N THR A 122 8.50 10.21 -16.19
CA THR A 122 7.30 11.03 -15.96
C THR A 122 7.71 12.32 -15.25
N ARG A 123 7.17 13.45 -15.70
CA ARG A 123 7.49 14.75 -15.09
C ARG A 123 6.86 14.83 -13.69
N PRO A 124 7.56 15.41 -12.69
CA PRO A 124 7.02 15.55 -11.32
C PRO A 124 5.61 16.18 -11.27
N GLN A 125 5.30 17.11 -12.19
CA GLN A 125 4.01 17.77 -12.26
C GLN A 125 2.84 16.80 -12.51
N ASN A 126 3.08 15.64 -13.11
CA ASN A 126 2.05 14.65 -13.38
C ASN A 126 1.62 13.90 -12.11
N PHE A 127 2.40 14.01 -11.04
CA PHE A 127 2.11 13.39 -9.75
C PHE A 127 1.45 14.35 -8.76
N LEU A 128 1.36 15.63 -9.10
CA LEU A 128 0.69 16.61 -8.24
C LEU A 128 -0.80 16.30 -8.15
N HIS A 129 -1.28 16.25 -6.94
CA HIS A 129 -2.69 16.14 -6.60
C HIS A 129 -3.08 17.33 -5.74
N GLU A 130 -4.03 18.13 -6.24
CA GLU A 130 -4.60 19.25 -5.52
C GLU A 130 -5.92 18.82 -4.91
N ASP A 131 -5.99 18.77 -3.58
CA ASP A 131 -7.22 18.59 -2.85
C ASP A 131 -7.78 19.96 -2.46
N GLN A 132 -8.73 20.45 -3.25
CA GLN A 132 -9.36 21.75 -3.04
C GLN A 132 -10.10 21.84 -1.70
N SER A 133 -10.65 20.73 -1.21
CA SER A 133 -11.37 20.66 0.05
C SER A 133 -10.46 20.89 1.26
N ARG A 134 -9.22 20.47 1.16
CA ARG A 134 -8.18 20.55 2.22
C ARG A 134 -7.18 21.67 1.98
N ARG A 135 -7.24 22.32 0.81
CA ARG A 135 -6.21 23.29 0.33
C ARG A 135 -4.79 22.73 0.38
N ASN A 136 -4.65 21.44 0.11
CA ASN A 136 -3.38 20.72 0.13
C ASN A 136 -2.95 20.37 -1.29
N ILE A 137 -1.65 20.46 -1.54
CA ILE A 137 -1.01 19.92 -2.74
C ILE A 137 -0.13 18.76 -2.26
N SER A 138 -0.32 17.58 -2.86
CA SER A 138 0.47 16.40 -2.58
C SER A 138 1.05 15.82 -3.86
N ASP A 139 2.20 15.19 -3.76
CA ASP A 139 2.76 14.34 -4.81
C ASP A 139 2.69 12.87 -4.40
N ALA A 140 3.15 11.98 -5.27
CA ALA A 140 3.09 10.54 -5.02
C ALA A 140 3.96 10.08 -3.83
N THR A 141 4.93 10.89 -3.36
CA THR A 141 5.76 10.60 -2.19
C THR A 141 5.14 11.09 -0.89
N SER A 142 4.17 12.00 -0.98
CA SER A 142 3.51 12.60 0.18
C SER A 142 2.63 11.59 0.91
N THR A 143 2.53 11.77 2.23
CA THR A 143 1.62 11.00 3.09
C THR A 143 0.80 11.96 3.93
N ILE A 144 -0.53 11.79 3.93
CA ILE A 144 -1.47 12.56 4.74
C ILE A 144 -2.16 11.61 5.71
N ILE A 145 -2.07 11.91 7.00
CA ILE A 145 -2.65 11.05 8.05
C ILE A 145 -3.64 11.85 8.89
N ASP A 146 -4.86 11.32 9.03
CA ASP A 146 -5.89 11.78 9.97
C ASP A 146 -6.61 10.54 10.55
N PHE A 147 -6.10 10.06 11.68
CA PHE A 147 -6.65 8.86 12.32
C PHE A 147 -8.11 9.04 12.79
N SER A 148 -8.54 10.27 13.10
CA SER A 148 -9.91 10.54 13.53
C SER A 148 -10.92 10.29 12.41
N LYS A 149 -10.49 10.39 11.16
CA LYS A 149 -11.29 10.13 9.97
C LYS A 149 -10.99 8.77 9.30
N ARG A 150 -10.11 7.96 9.89
CA ARG A 150 -9.58 6.76 9.24
C ARG A 150 -8.96 7.05 7.87
N GLU A 151 -8.20 8.13 7.78
CA GLU A 151 -7.49 8.53 6.58
C GLU A 151 -5.99 8.33 6.74
N TYR A 152 -5.43 7.52 5.85
CA TYR A 152 -4.00 7.34 5.65
C TYR A 152 -3.75 7.34 4.15
N LEU A 153 -3.52 8.52 3.59
CA LEU A 153 -3.51 8.74 2.16
C LEU A 153 -2.07 8.75 1.62
N LEU A 154 -1.71 7.74 0.85
CA LEU A 154 -0.48 7.75 0.06
C LEU A 154 -0.68 8.58 -1.20
N GLY A 155 0.27 9.48 -1.47
CA GLY A 155 0.15 10.43 -2.58
C GLY A 155 -1.07 11.35 -2.46
N GLY A 156 -1.63 11.51 -1.26
CA GLY A 156 -2.85 12.25 -1.01
C GLY A 156 -4.13 11.63 -1.59
N ARG A 157 -4.09 10.42 -2.11
CA ARG A 157 -5.21 9.80 -2.89
C ARG A 157 -5.56 8.40 -2.46
N LEU A 158 -4.56 7.54 -2.20
CA LEU A 158 -4.74 6.13 -1.93
C LEU A 158 -4.88 5.90 -0.43
N ASN A 159 -6.10 5.69 0.07
CA ASN A 159 -6.35 5.45 1.48
C ASN A 159 -6.04 3.99 1.85
N ILE A 160 -5.02 3.78 2.69
CA ILE A 160 -4.60 2.44 3.14
C ILE A 160 -5.75 1.73 3.87
N TYR A 161 -6.52 2.41 4.72
CA TYR A 161 -7.66 1.81 5.43
C TYR A 161 -8.70 1.23 4.47
N GLU A 162 -9.06 1.98 3.43
CA GLU A 162 -10.04 1.54 2.45
C GLU A 162 -9.54 0.35 1.63
N VAL A 163 -8.25 0.34 1.29
CA VAL A 163 -7.63 -0.79 0.58
C VAL A 163 -7.63 -2.03 1.46
N VAL A 164 -7.23 -1.92 2.73
CA VAL A 164 -7.25 -3.05 3.67
C VAL A 164 -8.66 -3.59 3.86
N ASP A 165 -9.65 -2.71 4.09
CA ASP A 165 -11.05 -3.10 4.24
C ASP A 165 -11.57 -3.81 2.96
N PHE A 166 -11.22 -3.30 1.78
CA PHE A 166 -11.59 -3.93 0.51
C PHE A 166 -11.01 -5.34 0.38
N TYR A 167 -9.71 -5.51 0.63
CA TYR A 167 -9.07 -6.82 0.51
C TYR A 167 -9.59 -7.80 1.56
N ASN A 168 -9.85 -7.38 2.79
CA ASN A 168 -10.49 -8.20 3.81
C ASN A 168 -11.88 -8.68 3.36
N ASN A 169 -12.68 -7.80 2.79
CA ASN A 169 -14.01 -8.14 2.28
C ASN A 169 -13.99 -9.08 1.06
N LYS A 170 -12.93 -9.05 0.26
CA LYS A 170 -12.78 -9.89 -0.94
C LYS A 170 -11.97 -11.17 -0.70
N LEU A 171 -11.33 -11.33 0.47
CA LEU A 171 -10.36 -12.40 0.71
C LEU A 171 -10.92 -13.80 0.49
N GLU A 172 -12.10 -14.11 1.00
CA GLU A 172 -12.73 -15.41 0.79
C GLU A 172 -13.07 -15.67 -0.67
N ASN A 173 -13.47 -14.65 -1.43
CA ASN A 173 -13.71 -14.77 -2.87
C ASN A 173 -12.39 -15.02 -3.62
N ILE A 174 -11.32 -14.28 -3.30
CA ILE A 174 -9.99 -14.48 -3.88
C ILE A 174 -9.50 -15.90 -3.62
N LYS A 175 -9.68 -16.39 -2.41
CA LYS A 175 -9.32 -17.75 -2.01
C LYS A 175 -10.10 -18.80 -2.81
N ALA A 176 -11.42 -18.65 -2.90
CA ALA A 176 -12.26 -19.57 -3.66
C ALA A 176 -11.89 -19.64 -5.15
N ILE A 177 -11.59 -18.48 -5.77
CA ILE A 177 -11.12 -18.41 -7.15
C ILE A 177 -9.77 -19.13 -7.29
N SER A 178 -8.81 -18.85 -6.41
CA SER A 178 -7.47 -19.47 -6.43
C SER A 178 -7.55 -20.98 -6.29
N GLU A 179 -8.35 -21.48 -5.35
CA GLU A 179 -8.56 -22.93 -5.14
C GLU A 179 -9.24 -23.60 -6.34
N SER A 180 -10.20 -22.93 -6.99
CA SER A 180 -10.86 -23.44 -8.20
C SER A 180 -9.85 -23.56 -9.35
N LEU A 181 -9.04 -22.52 -9.59
CA LEU A 181 -8.01 -22.52 -10.61
C LEU A 181 -6.99 -23.65 -10.38
N ILE A 182 -6.55 -23.83 -9.15
CA ILE A 182 -5.61 -24.90 -8.77
C ILE A 182 -6.19 -26.28 -9.07
N LYS A 183 -7.46 -26.52 -8.74
CA LYS A 183 -8.15 -27.79 -9.02
C LYS A 183 -8.27 -28.06 -10.52
N GLU A 184 -8.61 -27.05 -11.31
CA GLU A 184 -8.68 -27.16 -12.79
C GLU A 184 -7.33 -27.51 -13.39
N ILE A 185 -6.24 -26.86 -12.95
CA ILE A 185 -4.88 -27.10 -13.43
C ILE A 185 -4.45 -28.53 -13.12
N VAL A 186 -4.64 -28.98 -11.88
CA VAL A 186 -4.26 -30.35 -11.46
C VAL A 186 -5.06 -31.41 -12.23
N ASN A 187 -6.35 -31.19 -12.45
CA ASN A 187 -7.18 -32.14 -13.21
C ASN A 187 -6.77 -32.22 -14.69
N ASN A 188 -6.34 -31.13 -15.31
CA ASN A 188 -5.86 -31.12 -16.68
C ASN A 188 -4.53 -31.81 -16.83
N GLU A 189 -3.59 -31.67 -15.87
CA GLU A 189 -2.29 -32.35 -15.87
C GLU A 189 -2.42 -33.86 -15.65
N THR A 190 -3.44 -34.32 -14.91
CA THR A 190 -3.67 -35.78 -14.68
C THR A 190 -4.37 -36.48 -15.83
N ASN A 191 -5.00 -35.74 -16.75
CA ASN A 191 -5.72 -36.28 -17.91
C ASN A 191 -4.94 -36.15 -19.24
N SER A 192 -3.69 -35.64 -19.18
CA SER A 192 -2.75 -35.46 -20.32
C SER A 192 -1.68 -36.55 -20.30
#